data_f5d78bc7de77a7e7e0b0b5783405f90f
#
_entry.id   f5d78bc7de77a7e7e0b0b5783405f90f
#
_cell.length_a   1.000
_cell.length_b   1.000
_cell.length_c   1.000
_cell.angle_alpha   90.00
_cell.angle_beta   90.00
_cell.angle_gamma   90.00
#
_symmetry.space_group_name_H-M   'P 1'
#
loop_
_entity.id
_entity.type
_entity.pdbx_description
1 polymer ?
#
loop_
_entity_poly.entity_id
_entity_poly.type
_entity_poly.pdbx_seq_one_letter_code
_entity_poly.pdbx_strand_id
1 'polypeptide(L)'
;MSGADDRNPELPGATVHDFAEAAGNAIGAGFDGVEVHGANGYLVHQFLSAATNLRSDKWGGAIPNRSRFAVEVVRAVADTIGTHCTALRISSGNPSTTWQNPTPWPPTLPTSSSFAD
;
A
#
# COMPACT_ATOMS: atom_id res chain seq x y z
N MET A 1 -4.80 -16.65 2.68
CA MET A 1 -4.49 -15.83 3.86
C MET A 1 -3.81 -14.55 3.43
N SER A 2 -4.18 -13.46 4.03
CA SER A 2 -3.63 -12.15 3.73
C SER A 2 -2.26 -11.99 4.40
N GLY A 3 -1.29 -11.38 3.71
CA GLY A 3 -0.02 -11.02 4.32
C GLY A 3 -0.17 -10.04 5.47
N ALA A 4 -1.21 -9.23 5.46
CA ALA A 4 -1.50 -8.29 6.54
C ALA A 4 -2.03 -9.00 7.79
N ASP A 5 -2.52 -10.23 7.64
CA ASP A 5 -3.05 -11.01 8.74
C ASP A 5 -1.97 -11.88 9.40
N ASP A 6 -0.77 -11.91 8.85
CA ASP A 6 0.34 -12.63 9.44
C ASP A 6 0.79 -11.90 10.71
N ARG A 7 0.86 -12.64 11.79
CA ARG A 7 1.14 -12.07 13.12
C ARG A 7 2.64 -11.96 13.42
N ASN A 8 3.49 -12.30 12.47
CA ASN A 8 4.93 -12.15 12.65
C ASN A 8 5.28 -10.65 12.66
N PRO A 9 5.79 -10.11 13.78
CA PRO A 9 6.03 -8.67 13.90
C PRO A 9 7.20 -8.17 13.05
N GLU A 10 8.06 -9.05 12.58
CA GLU A 10 9.21 -8.69 11.76
C GLU A 10 8.92 -8.74 10.27
N LEU A 11 7.86 -9.44 9.87
CA LEU A 11 7.55 -9.66 8.48
C LEU A 11 7.31 -8.37 7.70
N PRO A 12 6.55 -7.38 8.22
CA PRO A 12 6.33 -6.17 7.45
C PRO A 12 7.62 -5.43 7.11
N GLY A 13 8.56 -5.34 8.05
CA GLY A 13 9.84 -4.67 7.80
C GLY A 13 10.67 -5.38 6.75
N ALA A 14 10.72 -6.71 6.81
CA ALA A 14 11.42 -7.51 5.80
C ALA A 14 10.79 -7.34 4.42
N THR A 15 9.47 -7.28 4.36
CA THR A 15 8.75 -7.11 3.10
C THR A 15 8.98 -5.71 2.52
N VAL A 16 9.01 -4.68 3.36
CA VAL A 16 9.37 -3.33 2.92
C VAL A 16 10.74 -3.33 2.23
N HIS A 17 11.70 -4.02 2.83
CA HIS A 17 13.04 -4.14 2.25
C HIS A 17 13.00 -4.82 0.87
N ASP A 18 12.18 -5.86 0.73
CA ASP A 18 12.02 -6.57 -0.55
C ASP A 18 11.45 -5.65 -1.64
N PHE A 19 10.50 -4.79 -1.31
CA PHE A 19 9.98 -3.81 -2.25
C PHE A 19 11.07 -2.86 -2.74
N ALA A 20 11.89 -2.37 -1.83
CA ALA A 20 12.98 -1.46 -2.18
C ALA A 20 14.00 -2.15 -3.08
N GLU A 21 14.36 -3.40 -2.76
CA GLU A 21 15.29 -4.18 -3.56
C GLU A 21 14.74 -4.43 -4.96
N ALA A 22 13.46 -4.78 -5.06
CA ALA A 22 12.82 -4.99 -6.35
C ALA A 22 12.82 -3.71 -7.20
N ALA A 23 12.58 -2.57 -6.56
CA ALA A 23 12.61 -1.29 -7.26
C ALA A 23 14.01 -0.98 -7.79
N GLY A 24 15.04 -1.21 -6.99
CA GLY A 24 16.43 -1.04 -7.44
C GLY A 24 16.76 -1.94 -8.61
N ASN A 25 16.29 -3.18 -8.58
CA ASN A 25 16.49 -4.13 -9.67
C ASN A 25 15.78 -3.67 -10.94
N ALA A 26 14.58 -3.11 -10.82
CA ALA A 26 13.84 -2.61 -11.98
C ALA A 26 14.60 -1.47 -12.67
N ILE A 27 15.10 -0.51 -11.90
CA ILE A 27 15.90 0.58 -12.48
C ILE A 27 17.18 0.03 -13.11
N GLY A 28 17.84 -0.92 -12.45
CA GLY A 28 19.02 -1.56 -13.02
C GLY A 28 18.74 -2.30 -14.32
N ALA A 29 17.52 -2.76 -14.53
CA ALA A 29 17.10 -3.44 -15.75
C ALA A 29 16.69 -2.46 -16.87
N GLY A 30 16.66 -1.15 -16.59
CA GLY A 30 16.39 -0.14 -17.59
C GLY A 30 15.01 0.51 -17.52
N PHE A 31 14.20 0.22 -16.53
CA PHE A 31 12.92 0.90 -16.34
C PHE A 31 13.14 2.33 -15.86
N ASP A 32 12.23 3.22 -16.23
CA ASP A 32 12.33 4.64 -15.89
C ASP A 32 11.79 4.96 -14.48
N GLY A 33 11.00 4.07 -13.91
CA GLY A 33 10.42 4.26 -12.59
C GLY A 33 9.59 3.07 -12.19
N VAL A 34 9.01 3.14 -10.99
CA VAL A 34 8.12 2.08 -10.49
C VAL A 34 6.87 2.68 -9.89
N GLU A 35 5.79 1.92 -9.94
CA GLU A 35 4.56 2.23 -9.26
C GLU A 35 4.30 1.14 -8.22
N VAL A 36 4.22 1.53 -6.97
CA VAL A 36 3.86 0.60 -5.90
C VAL A 36 2.37 0.31 -6.01
N HIS A 37 2.04 -0.98 -6.10
CA HIS A 37 0.64 -1.39 -6.26
C HIS A 37 -0.03 -1.50 -4.90
N GLY A 38 -0.79 -0.48 -4.53
CA GLY A 38 -1.51 -0.42 -3.27
C GLY A 38 -3.02 -0.57 -3.43
N ALA A 39 -3.45 -1.31 -4.44
CA ALA A 39 -4.85 -1.35 -4.85
C ALA A 39 -5.33 -2.78 -5.06
N ASN A 40 -6.63 -2.94 -5.31
CA ASN A 40 -7.27 -4.16 -5.80
C ASN A 40 -7.09 -5.39 -4.91
N GLY A 41 -6.92 -5.20 -3.61
CA GLY A 41 -6.87 -6.31 -2.65
C GLY A 41 -5.51 -7.00 -2.54
N TYR A 42 -4.47 -6.45 -3.17
CA TYR A 42 -3.14 -7.03 -3.04
C TYR A 42 -2.46 -6.54 -1.77
N LEU A 43 -1.21 -6.92 -1.55
CA LEU A 43 -0.58 -6.86 -0.23
C LEU A 43 -0.66 -5.49 0.45
N VAL A 44 -0.25 -4.42 -0.23
CA VAL A 44 -0.27 -3.08 0.38
C VAL A 44 -1.70 -2.68 0.74
N HIS A 45 -2.65 -2.96 -0.15
CA HIS A 45 -4.06 -2.68 0.11
C HIS A 45 -4.59 -3.49 1.30
N GLN A 46 -4.11 -4.71 1.48
CA GLN A 46 -4.52 -5.56 2.61
C GLN A 46 -4.13 -4.93 3.94
N PHE A 47 -2.98 -4.25 4.02
CA PHE A 47 -2.60 -3.52 5.23
C PHE A 47 -3.47 -2.28 5.44
N LEU A 48 -3.85 -1.60 4.36
CA LEU A 48 -4.65 -0.39 4.45
C LEU A 48 -6.08 -0.65 4.91
N SER A 49 -6.64 -1.77 4.53
CA SER A 49 -8.05 -2.06 4.75
C SER A 49 -8.31 -2.64 6.13
N ALA A 50 -9.27 -2.07 6.84
CA ALA A 50 -9.72 -2.63 8.12
C ALA A 50 -10.37 -4.00 7.96
N ALA A 51 -10.88 -4.31 6.77
CA ALA A 51 -11.52 -5.61 6.51
C ALA A 51 -10.52 -6.76 6.48
N THR A 52 -9.29 -6.49 6.08
CA THR A 52 -8.27 -7.53 5.93
C THR A 52 -7.12 -7.40 6.93
N ASN A 53 -6.89 -6.19 7.47
CA ASN A 53 -5.83 -5.98 8.44
C ASN A 53 -6.38 -6.19 9.85
N LEU A 54 -6.13 -7.37 10.40
CA LEU A 54 -6.59 -7.77 11.73
C LEU A 54 -5.49 -7.68 12.78
N ARG A 55 -4.38 -7.00 12.44
CA ARG A 55 -3.24 -6.91 13.35
C ARG A 55 -3.54 -5.98 14.52
N SER A 56 -2.93 -6.29 15.66
CA SER A 56 -3.01 -5.47 16.86
C SER A 56 -1.70 -4.78 17.21
N ASP A 57 -0.69 -4.92 16.36
CA ASP A 57 0.60 -4.25 16.56
C ASP A 57 0.62 -2.88 15.85
N LYS A 58 1.81 -2.30 15.72
CA LYS A 58 1.96 -0.97 15.12
C LYS A 58 1.58 -0.91 13.64
N TRP A 59 1.33 -2.05 13.01
CA TRP A 59 0.97 -2.15 11.60
C TRP A 59 -0.54 -2.26 11.38
N GLY A 60 -1.34 -2.29 12.44
CA GLY A 60 -2.78 -2.47 12.33
C GLY A 60 -3.55 -1.68 13.39
N GLY A 61 -4.87 -1.69 13.26
CA GLY A 61 -5.76 -0.97 14.15
C GLY A 61 -6.21 0.36 13.56
N ALA A 62 -5.81 1.47 14.17
CA ALA A 62 -6.18 2.80 13.69
C ALA A 62 -5.54 3.12 12.33
N ILE A 63 -6.11 4.09 11.63
CA ILE A 63 -5.65 4.49 10.30
C ILE A 63 -4.14 4.76 10.23
N PRO A 64 -3.52 5.49 11.17
CA PRO A 64 -2.08 5.70 11.10
C PRO A 64 -1.29 4.40 11.10
N ASN A 65 -1.73 3.41 11.85
CA ASN A 65 -1.06 2.12 11.89
C ASN A 65 -1.30 1.32 10.61
N ARG A 66 -2.54 1.33 10.10
CA ARG A 66 -2.85 0.61 8.85
C ARG A 66 -2.14 1.20 7.64
N SER A 67 -1.92 2.50 7.63
CA SER A 67 -1.23 3.17 6.52
C SER A 67 0.29 3.07 6.64
N ARG A 68 0.81 2.64 7.77
CA ARG A 68 2.26 2.58 8.03
C ARG A 68 2.98 1.75 6.97
N PHE A 69 2.44 0.59 6.62
CA PHE A 69 3.10 -0.27 5.65
C PHE A 69 3.25 0.42 4.29
N ALA A 70 2.18 1.03 3.78
CA ALA A 70 2.22 1.74 2.51
C ALA A 70 3.23 2.89 2.55
N VAL A 71 3.24 3.67 3.63
CA VAL A 71 4.18 4.78 3.80
C VAL A 71 5.61 4.28 3.83
N GLU A 72 5.88 3.22 4.60
CA GLU A 72 7.23 2.67 4.70
C GLU A 72 7.70 2.10 3.37
N VAL A 73 6.83 1.42 2.63
CA VAL A 73 7.17 0.90 1.29
C VAL A 73 7.52 2.04 0.34
N VAL A 74 6.67 3.05 0.25
CA VAL A 74 6.91 4.17 -0.66
C VAL A 74 8.19 4.90 -0.28
N ARG A 75 8.42 5.11 1.01
CA ARG A 75 9.62 5.78 1.49
C ARG A 75 10.88 4.98 1.14
N ALA A 76 10.86 3.68 1.39
CA ALA A 76 12.02 2.82 1.10
C ALA A 76 12.31 2.75 -0.40
N VAL A 77 11.26 2.67 -1.22
CA VAL A 77 11.43 2.69 -2.67
C VAL A 77 11.99 4.04 -3.12
N ALA A 78 11.42 5.15 -2.65
CA ALA A 78 11.87 6.49 -3.01
C ALA A 78 13.31 6.74 -2.57
N ASP A 79 13.71 6.23 -1.41
CA ASP A 79 15.09 6.35 -0.94
C ASP A 79 16.05 5.56 -1.83
N THR A 80 15.58 4.49 -2.44
CA THR A 80 16.40 3.61 -3.28
C THR A 80 16.54 4.14 -4.70
N ILE A 81 15.45 4.62 -5.31
CA ILE A 81 15.44 4.99 -6.73
C ILE A 81 15.15 6.46 -7.00
N GLY A 82 14.77 7.21 -5.97
CA GLY A 82 14.43 8.62 -6.10
C GLY A 82 12.92 8.86 -6.10
N THR A 83 12.51 9.98 -5.53
CA THR A 83 11.08 10.33 -5.43
C THR A 83 10.44 10.56 -6.79
N HIS A 84 11.21 11.10 -7.75
CA HIS A 84 10.70 11.39 -9.08
C HIS A 84 10.46 10.13 -9.92
N CYS A 85 10.97 8.99 -9.48
CA CYS A 85 10.78 7.70 -10.14
C CYS A 85 9.79 6.80 -9.41
N THR A 86 9.16 7.29 -8.35
CA THR A 86 8.32 6.48 -7.46
C THR A 86 6.89 7.00 -7.49
N ALA A 87 5.95 6.08 -7.69
CA ALA A 87 4.52 6.38 -7.63
C ALA A 87 3.81 5.33 -6.78
N LEU A 88 2.63 5.67 -6.32
CA LEU A 88 1.77 4.75 -5.57
C LEU A 88 0.38 4.76 -6.20
N ARG A 89 -0.15 3.58 -6.47
CA ARG A 89 -1.54 3.43 -6.91
C ARG A 89 -2.35 2.90 -5.75
N ILE A 90 -3.46 3.58 -5.46
CA ILE A 90 -4.41 3.12 -4.46
C ILE A 90 -5.80 3.04 -5.08
N SER A 91 -6.67 2.26 -4.46
CA SER A 91 -8.09 2.21 -4.86
C SER A 91 -8.93 2.55 -3.65
N SER A 92 -9.99 3.33 -3.87
CA SER A 92 -10.93 3.70 -2.83
C SER A 92 -12.35 3.42 -3.32
N GLY A 93 -13.06 2.56 -2.59
CA GLY A 93 -14.46 2.31 -2.88
C GLY A 93 -14.75 1.64 -4.22
N ASN A 94 -13.84 0.84 -4.74
CA ASN A 94 -14.05 0.16 -6.02
C ASN A 94 -15.00 -1.03 -5.83
N PRO A 95 -16.23 -0.96 -6.38
CA PRO A 95 -17.21 -2.03 -6.17
C PRO A 95 -16.88 -3.32 -6.92
N SER A 96 -15.93 -3.29 -7.83
CA SER A 96 -15.54 -4.50 -8.56
C SER A 96 -14.61 -5.41 -7.78
N THR A 97 -14.08 -4.95 -6.67
CA THR A 97 -13.26 -5.80 -5.81
C THR A 97 -14.16 -6.61 -4.89
N THR A 98 -13.73 -7.84 -4.58
CA THR A 98 -14.54 -8.73 -3.76
C THR A 98 -14.48 -8.40 -2.28
N TRP A 99 -13.54 -7.58 -1.85
CA TRP A 99 -13.47 -7.16 -0.47
C TRP A 99 -13.57 -5.65 -0.39
N GLN A 100 -14.10 -5.17 0.72
CA GLN A 100 -14.43 -3.77 0.87
C GLN A 100 -13.97 -3.24 2.20
N ASN A 101 -13.68 -1.96 2.25
CA ASN A 101 -13.51 -1.30 3.52
C ASN A 101 -14.87 -1.21 4.20
N PRO A 102 -14.93 -1.52 5.50
CA PRO A 102 -16.18 -1.34 6.25
C PRO A 102 -16.67 0.11 6.20
N THR A 103 -15.72 1.04 6.12
CA THR A 103 -16.02 2.45 5.97
C THR A 103 -15.56 2.89 4.60
N PRO A 104 -16.48 3.15 3.67
CA PRO A 104 -16.08 3.60 2.33
C PRO A 104 -15.23 4.86 2.43
N TRP A 105 -14.17 4.86 1.72
CA TRP A 105 -13.30 6.02 1.64
C TRP A 105 -13.41 6.65 0.27
N PRO A 106 -13.54 7.94 0.22
CA PRO A 106 -13.89 8.84 1.32
C PRO A 106 -15.40 8.90 1.46
N PRO A 107 -15.93 8.98 2.68
CA PRO A 107 -17.36 8.87 2.89
C PRO A 107 -18.18 10.03 2.34
N THR A 108 -17.58 11.19 2.17
CA THR A 108 -18.31 12.39 1.77
C THR A 108 -17.62 13.17 0.66
N LEU A 109 -16.66 12.59 -0.02
CA LEU A 109 -15.99 13.29 -1.09
C LEU A 109 -16.96 13.53 -2.26
N PRO A 110 -16.83 14.67 -2.91
CA PRO A 110 -17.54 14.87 -4.16
C PRO A 110 -17.13 13.83 -5.18
N THR A 111 -17.92 13.70 -6.21
CA THR A 111 -17.69 12.72 -7.24
C THR A 111 -16.35 12.93 -7.92
N SER A 112 -16.00 11.98 -8.77
CA SER A 112 -14.71 11.81 -9.38
C SER A 112 -14.05 13.07 -9.94
N SER A 113 -14.79 14.11 -10.23
CA SER A 113 -14.20 15.33 -10.80
C SER A 113 -13.11 15.92 -9.92
N SER A 114 -13.15 15.66 -8.61
CA SER A 114 -12.12 16.15 -7.68
C SER A 114 -10.82 15.40 -7.83
N PHE A 115 -10.84 14.25 -8.42
CA PHE A 115 -9.68 13.35 -8.51
C PHE A 115 -9.29 13.02 -9.94
N ALA A 116 -10.03 13.54 -10.89
CA ALA A 116 -9.74 13.25 -12.29
C ALA A 116 -8.42 13.83 -12.75
N ASP A 117 -7.86 14.67 -11.96
CA ASP A 117 -6.66 15.43 -12.32
C ASP A 117 -5.40 14.84 -11.77
#